data_404348b4bbeab810b00f2b838a5a58e8
#
_entry.id   404348b4bbeab810b00f2b838a5a58e8
#
_cell.length_a   1.000
_cell.length_b   1.000
_cell.length_c   1.000
_cell.angle_alpha   90.00
_cell.angle_beta   90.00
_cell.angle_gamma   90.00
#
_symmetry.space_group_name_H-M   'P 1'
#
loop_
_entity.id
_entity.type
_entity.pdbx_description
1 polymer ?
#
loop_
_entity_poly.entity_id
_entity_poly.type
_entity_poly.pdbx_seq_one_letter_code
_entity_poly.pdbx_strand_id
1 'polypeptide(L)'
;KKITDYKELLVDGDPNKGFKPELVGSYVELDGLTYGNQIFLLVYIDPNKDTSDNDNRIFFSDKTWGVTTWAMSKQGFLNYLNSGTFDEGKTNTGRKVTDLKKELTKNASAYTISQYFKMGSIDVQIRTSGYSKFADTQIDQKVLGGAKINVKGILTTYKGSAQFTLIDLDGVEIVK
;
A
#
# COMPACT_ATOMS: atom_id res chain seq x y z
N LYS A 1 15.96 13.33 -7.80
CA LYS A 1 15.18 14.56 -8.03
C LYS A 1 14.17 14.75 -6.92
N LYS A 2 13.97 15.99 -6.50
CA LYS A 2 13.01 16.38 -5.48
C LYS A 2 11.76 16.98 -6.15
N ILE A 3 10.59 16.47 -5.80
CA ILE A 3 9.29 16.90 -6.32
C ILE A 3 8.51 17.53 -5.18
N THR A 4 8.15 18.79 -5.33
CA THR A 4 7.45 19.56 -4.30
C THR A 4 6.00 19.89 -4.67
N ASP A 5 5.65 19.76 -5.95
CA ASP A 5 4.30 19.96 -6.45
C ASP A 5 3.92 18.75 -7.33
N TYR A 6 2.73 18.20 -7.11
CA TYR A 6 2.26 17.04 -7.87
C TYR A 6 2.25 17.27 -9.40
N LYS A 7 2.09 18.53 -9.83
CA LYS A 7 2.12 18.88 -11.25
C LYS A 7 3.45 18.59 -11.91
N GLU A 8 4.55 18.58 -11.13
CA GLU A 8 5.88 18.23 -11.64
C GLU A 8 5.99 16.75 -12.04
N LEU A 9 5.09 15.90 -11.55
CA LEU A 9 5.02 14.49 -11.93
C LEU A 9 4.35 14.28 -13.28
N LEU A 10 3.55 15.24 -13.72
CA LEU A 10 2.63 15.09 -14.83
C LEU A 10 3.15 15.78 -16.09
N VAL A 11 2.87 15.20 -17.25
CA VAL A 11 3.14 15.82 -18.54
C VAL A 11 2.34 17.12 -18.62
N ASP A 12 3.02 18.24 -18.84
CA ASP A 12 2.46 19.61 -18.87
C ASP A 12 1.65 19.97 -17.61
N GLY A 13 1.87 19.27 -16.49
CA GLY A 13 1.12 19.47 -15.25
C GLY A 13 -0.34 19.02 -15.32
N ASP A 14 -0.72 18.25 -16.35
CA ASP A 14 -2.10 17.86 -16.64
C ASP A 14 -2.36 16.40 -16.24
N PRO A 15 -3.27 16.12 -15.26
CA PRO A 15 -3.60 14.76 -14.85
C PRO A 15 -4.11 13.88 -16.00
N ASN A 16 -4.69 14.46 -17.03
CA ASN A 16 -5.20 13.71 -18.18
C ASN A 16 -4.10 13.23 -19.14
N LYS A 17 -2.90 13.79 -19.02
CA LYS A 17 -1.75 13.42 -19.86
C LYS A 17 -0.85 12.36 -19.23
N GLY A 18 -1.11 12.00 -17.96
CA GLY A 18 -0.34 10.99 -17.24
C GLY A 18 1.01 11.49 -16.72
N PHE A 19 1.79 10.54 -16.19
CA PHE A 19 3.08 10.83 -15.58
C PHE A 19 4.18 11.01 -16.62
N LYS A 20 5.15 11.86 -16.29
CA LYS A 20 6.33 12.07 -17.15
C LYS A 20 7.13 10.77 -17.29
N PRO A 21 7.36 10.26 -18.51
CA PRO A 21 8.06 8.98 -18.71
C PRO A 21 9.46 8.94 -18.10
N GLU A 22 10.17 10.07 -18.07
CA GLU A 22 11.53 10.15 -17.52
C GLU A 22 11.59 10.00 -16.01
N LEU A 23 10.47 10.16 -15.31
CA LEU A 23 10.39 9.97 -13.86
C LEU A 23 10.03 8.54 -13.47
N VAL A 24 9.34 7.81 -14.36
CA VAL A 24 8.92 6.43 -14.10
C VAL A 24 10.15 5.53 -14.04
N GLY A 25 10.30 4.77 -12.94
CA GLY A 25 11.45 3.95 -12.66
C GLY A 25 12.62 4.70 -12.00
N SER A 26 12.46 6.00 -11.73
CA SER A 26 13.51 6.83 -11.12
C SER A 26 13.41 6.86 -9.61
N TYR A 27 14.57 7.02 -8.96
CA TYR A 27 14.65 7.35 -7.55
C TYR A 27 14.36 8.85 -7.37
N VAL A 28 13.29 9.17 -6.63
CA VAL A 28 12.83 10.55 -6.43
C VAL A 28 12.46 10.78 -4.97
N GLU A 29 12.42 12.05 -4.57
CA GLU A 29 11.81 12.49 -3.31
C GLU A 29 10.49 13.18 -3.64
N LEU A 30 9.42 12.73 -2.97
CA LEU A 30 8.11 13.39 -3.03
C LEU A 30 7.85 14.10 -1.71
N ASP A 31 7.58 15.39 -1.77
CA ASP A 31 7.39 16.21 -0.58
C ASP A 31 5.93 16.53 -0.33
N GLY A 32 5.57 16.58 0.96
CA GLY A 32 4.28 17.10 1.38
C GLY A 32 3.10 16.15 1.19
N LEU A 33 3.32 14.84 1.34
CA LEU A 33 2.25 13.86 1.26
C LEU A 33 1.47 13.78 2.57
N THR A 34 0.15 13.60 2.47
CA THR A 34 -0.74 13.37 3.61
C THR A 34 -1.37 12.00 3.53
N TYR A 35 -1.62 11.38 4.69
CA TYR A 35 -2.20 10.03 4.76
C TYR A 35 -3.62 9.99 4.17
N GLY A 36 -3.87 9.01 3.30
CA GLY A 36 -5.14 8.87 2.56
C GLY A 36 -6.16 7.95 3.21
N ASN A 37 -5.88 7.37 4.37
CA ASN A 37 -6.78 6.50 5.14
C ASN A 37 -7.32 5.30 4.34
N GLN A 38 -6.50 4.73 3.48
CA GLN A 38 -6.87 3.62 2.62
C GLN A 38 -5.65 2.75 2.35
N ILE A 39 -5.89 1.43 2.25
CA ILE A 39 -4.87 0.47 1.80
C ILE A 39 -5.30 -0.23 0.53
N PHE A 40 -4.34 -0.88 -0.12
CA PHE A 40 -4.60 -1.95 -1.07
C PHE A 40 -3.79 -3.18 -0.66
N LEU A 41 -4.48 -4.29 -0.49
CA LEU A 41 -3.90 -5.58 -0.15
C LEU A 41 -4.65 -6.67 -0.89
N LEU A 42 -3.92 -7.55 -1.57
CA LEU A 42 -4.46 -8.72 -2.23
C LEU A 42 -3.93 -9.98 -1.54
N VAL A 43 -4.84 -10.82 -1.07
CA VAL A 43 -4.50 -12.10 -0.43
C VAL A 43 -5.09 -13.24 -1.25
N TYR A 44 -4.26 -14.24 -1.57
CA TYR A 44 -4.73 -15.49 -2.16
C TYR A 44 -5.02 -16.50 -1.05
N ILE A 45 -6.16 -17.20 -1.16
CA ILE A 45 -6.51 -18.27 -0.22
C ILE A 45 -5.53 -19.44 -0.39
N ASP A 46 -5.29 -19.85 -1.63
CA ASP A 46 -4.30 -20.85 -1.99
C ASP A 46 -3.44 -20.31 -3.15
N PRO A 47 -2.19 -19.89 -2.89
CA PRO A 47 -1.34 -19.33 -3.92
C PRO A 47 -0.89 -20.35 -4.99
N ASN A 48 -1.11 -21.65 -4.76
CA ASN A 48 -0.81 -22.70 -5.73
C ASN A 48 -1.96 -22.98 -6.71
N LYS A 49 -3.12 -22.38 -6.49
CA LYS A 49 -4.26 -22.45 -7.40
C LYS A 49 -4.30 -21.20 -8.30
N ASP A 50 -5.24 -21.22 -9.27
CA ASP A 50 -5.41 -20.08 -10.18
C ASP A 50 -5.60 -18.77 -9.41
N THR A 51 -4.62 -17.89 -9.51
CA THR A 51 -4.62 -16.60 -8.82
C THR A 51 -5.52 -15.55 -9.49
N SER A 52 -6.02 -15.83 -10.70
CA SER A 52 -7.02 -14.98 -11.37
C SER A 52 -8.46 -15.34 -10.99
N ASP A 53 -8.67 -16.47 -10.30
CA ASP A 53 -9.99 -16.92 -9.86
C ASP A 53 -10.51 -16.04 -8.73
N ASN A 54 -11.66 -15.42 -8.93
CA ASN A 54 -12.32 -14.57 -7.94
C ASN A 54 -12.70 -15.31 -6.65
N ASP A 55 -12.82 -16.63 -6.71
CA ASP A 55 -13.10 -17.47 -5.53
C ASP A 55 -11.85 -17.72 -4.67
N ASN A 56 -10.66 -17.47 -5.24
CA ASN A 56 -9.36 -17.73 -4.60
C ASN A 56 -8.67 -16.47 -4.07
N ARG A 57 -9.29 -15.31 -4.20
CA ARG A 57 -8.62 -14.05 -3.82
C ARG A 57 -9.54 -13.11 -3.06
N ILE A 58 -8.93 -12.39 -2.11
CA ILE A 58 -9.59 -11.39 -1.30
C ILE A 58 -8.88 -10.07 -1.50
N PHE A 59 -9.64 -9.03 -1.88
CA PHE A 59 -9.16 -7.66 -1.94
C PHE A 59 -9.53 -6.93 -0.67
N PHE A 60 -8.53 -6.35 -0.01
CA PHE A 60 -8.74 -5.42 1.08
C PHE A 60 -8.41 -4.02 0.56
N SER A 61 -9.44 -3.24 0.29
CA SER A 61 -9.33 -1.92 -0.33
C SER A 61 -10.39 -0.96 0.22
N ASP A 62 -10.35 0.28 -0.22
CA ASP A 62 -11.34 1.33 0.03
C ASP A 62 -11.42 1.85 1.47
N LYS A 63 -10.66 1.30 2.38
CA LYS A 63 -10.48 1.76 3.76
C LYS A 63 -9.17 1.19 4.32
N THR A 64 -8.82 1.53 5.55
CA THR A 64 -7.58 1.03 6.18
C THR A 64 -7.64 -0.44 6.59
N TRP A 65 -8.84 -1.00 6.77
CA TRP A 65 -9.05 -2.33 7.34
C TRP A 65 -8.36 -2.53 8.70
N GLY A 66 -8.10 -1.44 9.41
CA GLY A 66 -7.34 -1.50 10.67
C GLY A 66 -5.84 -1.74 10.50
N VAL A 67 -5.33 -1.73 9.27
CA VAL A 67 -3.92 -1.94 8.96
C VAL A 67 -3.24 -0.59 8.79
N THR A 68 -2.38 -0.23 9.75
CA THR A 68 -1.64 1.03 9.77
C THR A 68 -0.13 0.82 9.84
N THR A 69 0.33 -0.37 9.46
CA THR A 69 1.74 -0.69 9.26
C THR A 69 2.13 -0.50 7.80
N TRP A 70 3.41 -0.33 7.52
CA TRP A 70 3.87 -0.12 6.14
C TRP A 70 3.65 -1.35 5.25
N ALA A 71 3.81 -2.55 5.81
CA ALA A 71 3.55 -3.83 5.15
C ALA A 71 3.23 -4.88 6.23
N MET A 72 3.19 -6.14 5.86
CA MET A 72 2.99 -7.24 6.81
C MET A 72 3.99 -8.35 6.54
N SER A 73 4.76 -8.75 7.57
CA SER A 73 5.41 -10.06 7.58
C SER A 73 4.35 -11.16 7.68
N LYS A 74 4.77 -12.41 7.48
CA LYS A 74 3.90 -13.57 7.72
C LYS A 74 3.29 -13.52 9.12
N GLN A 75 4.11 -13.25 10.14
CA GLN A 75 3.65 -13.17 11.53
C GLN A 75 2.68 -12.00 11.72
N GLY A 76 2.95 -10.85 11.10
CA GLY A 76 2.05 -9.70 11.13
C GLY A 76 0.68 -10.03 10.53
N PHE A 77 0.65 -10.74 9.41
CA PHE A 77 -0.59 -11.21 8.81
C PHE A 77 -1.37 -12.13 9.75
N LEU A 78 -0.69 -13.12 10.35
CA LEU A 78 -1.31 -14.05 11.30
C LEU A 78 -1.88 -13.32 12.53
N ASN A 79 -1.18 -12.32 13.03
CA ASN A 79 -1.65 -11.51 14.16
C ASN A 79 -2.94 -10.75 13.81
N TYR A 80 -3.00 -10.12 12.63
CA TYR A 80 -4.20 -9.45 12.16
C TYR A 80 -5.35 -10.44 11.95
N LEU A 81 -5.08 -11.58 11.33
CA LEU A 81 -6.09 -12.60 11.08
C LEU A 81 -6.70 -13.11 12.40
N ASN A 82 -5.87 -13.39 13.39
CA ASN A 82 -6.30 -13.93 14.69
C ASN A 82 -6.95 -12.89 15.58
N SER A 83 -6.64 -11.60 15.41
CA SER A 83 -7.28 -10.52 16.17
C SER A 83 -8.64 -10.09 15.62
N GLY A 84 -9.08 -10.68 14.51
CA GLY A 84 -10.36 -10.34 13.88
C GLY A 84 -10.31 -9.13 12.97
N THR A 85 -9.14 -8.56 12.73
CA THR A 85 -8.97 -7.35 11.88
C THR A 85 -9.55 -7.56 10.47
N PHE A 86 -9.44 -8.78 9.92
CA PHE A 86 -9.90 -9.11 8.57
C PHE A 86 -11.25 -9.84 8.52
N ASP A 87 -11.97 -9.96 9.64
CA ASP A 87 -13.18 -10.81 9.73
C ASP A 87 -14.30 -10.41 8.75
N GLU A 88 -14.39 -9.13 8.39
CA GLU A 88 -15.38 -8.66 7.42
C GLU A 88 -14.98 -8.91 5.96
N GLY A 89 -13.75 -9.36 5.72
CA GLY A 89 -13.25 -9.64 4.38
C GLY A 89 -13.95 -10.84 3.75
N LYS A 90 -14.03 -10.81 2.43
CA LYS A 90 -14.61 -11.90 1.64
C LYS A 90 -14.04 -11.90 0.23
N THR A 91 -14.09 -13.05 -0.43
CA THR A 91 -13.80 -13.14 -1.86
C THR A 91 -14.87 -12.38 -2.68
N ASN A 92 -14.60 -12.14 -3.94
CA ASN A 92 -15.60 -11.55 -4.84
C ASN A 92 -16.81 -12.47 -5.06
N THR A 93 -16.68 -13.76 -4.75
CA THR A 93 -17.76 -14.75 -4.81
C THR A 93 -18.53 -14.90 -3.49
N GLY A 94 -18.08 -14.18 -2.44
CA GLY A 94 -18.79 -14.15 -1.15
C GLY A 94 -18.29 -15.12 -0.09
N ARG A 95 -17.18 -15.83 -0.31
CA ARG A 95 -16.56 -16.67 0.73
C ARG A 95 -15.93 -15.78 1.80
N LYS A 96 -16.33 -15.99 3.06
CA LYS A 96 -15.95 -15.12 4.17
C LYS A 96 -14.59 -15.51 4.78
N VAL A 97 -13.81 -14.53 5.18
CA VAL A 97 -12.56 -14.75 5.93
C VAL A 97 -12.80 -15.60 7.16
N THR A 98 -13.91 -15.37 7.88
CA THR A 98 -14.26 -16.13 9.08
C THR A 98 -14.42 -17.63 8.82
N ASP A 99 -14.81 -18.03 7.60
CA ASP A 99 -14.94 -19.42 7.18
C ASP A 99 -13.62 -19.97 6.59
N LEU A 100 -12.64 -19.12 6.33
CA LEU A 100 -11.40 -19.46 5.62
C LEU A 100 -10.15 -19.37 6.50
N LYS A 101 -10.31 -19.15 7.79
CA LYS A 101 -9.15 -18.92 8.69
C LYS A 101 -8.15 -20.07 8.69
N LYS A 102 -8.61 -21.29 8.58
CA LYS A 102 -7.75 -22.47 8.51
C LYS A 102 -6.85 -22.46 7.28
N GLU A 103 -7.43 -22.22 6.11
CA GLU A 103 -6.72 -22.16 4.84
C GLU A 103 -5.80 -20.95 4.77
N LEU A 104 -6.28 -19.80 5.22
CA LEU A 104 -5.48 -18.56 5.25
C LEU A 104 -4.28 -18.70 6.20
N THR A 105 -4.44 -19.39 7.32
CA THR A 105 -3.36 -19.68 8.26
C THR A 105 -2.34 -20.63 7.64
N LYS A 106 -2.81 -21.70 7.02
CA LYS A 106 -1.97 -22.69 6.36
C LYS A 106 -1.09 -22.08 5.27
N ASN A 107 -1.67 -21.19 4.46
CA ASN A 107 -1.04 -20.58 3.30
C ASN A 107 -0.52 -19.16 3.58
N ALA A 108 -0.42 -18.76 4.84
CA ALA A 108 0.04 -17.43 5.23
C ALA A 108 1.44 -17.13 4.70
N SER A 109 1.65 -15.90 4.30
CA SER A 109 2.91 -15.40 3.76
C SER A 109 3.13 -13.96 4.24
N ALA A 110 4.25 -13.36 3.86
CA ALA A 110 4.45 -11.93 3.93
C ALA A 110 3.68 -11.27 2.78
N TYR A 111 3.13 -10.09 3.02
CA TYR A 111 2.32 -9.37 2.03
C TYR A 111 2.81 -7.95 1.83
N THR A 112 2.94 -7.57 0.57
CA THR A 112 3.09 -6.18 0.17
C THR A 112 1.80 -5.44 0.45
N ILE A 113 1.91 -4.26 1.08
CA ILE A 113 0.79 -3.35 1.27
C ILE A 113 1.07 -2.06 0.51
N SER A 114 0.05 -1.52 -0.15
CA SER A 114 0.03 -0.13 -0.60
C SER A 114 -0.75 0.68 0.42
N GLN A 115 -0.08 1.63 1.08
CA GLN A 115 -0.73 2.66 1.90
C GLN A 115 -0.98 3.87 1.00
N TYR A 116 -2.22 4.35 0.95
CA TYR A 116 -2.55 5.50 0.12
C TYR A 116 -2.19 6.80 0.83
N PHE A 117 -1.52 7.67 0.09
CA PHE A 117 -1.25 9.05 0.46
C PHE A 117 -1.78 9.98 -0.62
N LYS A 118 -1.90 11.24 -0.28
CA LYS A 118 -2.26 12.31 -1.22
C LYS A 118 -1.09 13.25 -1.40
N MET A 119 -0.81 13.59 -2.66
CA MET A 119 0.08 14.69 -3.02
C MET A 119 -0.75 15.69 -3.82
N GLY A 120 -1.19 16.78 -3.17
CA GLY A 120 -2.18 17.65 -3.79
C GLY A 120 -3.46 16.91 -4.14
N SER A 121 -3.86 16.93 -5.41
CA SER A 121 -5.07 16.28 -5.90
C SER A 121 -4.88 14.82 -6.36
N ILE A 122 -3.65 14.30 -6.33
CA ILE A 122 -3.38 12.94 -6.81
C ILE A 122 -3.16 11.95 -5.68
N ASP A 123 -3.56 10.70 -5.94
CA ASP A 123 -3.26 9.58 -5.07
C ASP A 123 -1.85 9.06 -5.35
N VAL A 124 -1.10 8.80 -4.28
CA VAL A 124 0.19 8.13 -4.33
C VAL A 124 0.12 6.90 -3.44
N GLN A 125 0.24 5.73 -4.04
CA GLN A 125 0.31 4.49 -3.29
C GLN A 125 1.75 4.26 -2.85
N ILE A 126 2.01 4.31 -1.56
CA ILE A 126 3.33 3.94 -1.03
C ILE A 126 3.32 2.43 -0.80
N ARG A 127 4.04 1.74 -1.68
CA ARG A 127 4.11 0.29 -1.73
C ARG A 127 5.33 -0.22 -0.99
N THR A 128 5.12 -1.11 -0.03
CA THR A 128 6.19 -1.69 0.78
C THR A 128 6.09 -3.21 0.78
N SER A 129 7.22 -3.87 0.55
CA SER A 129 7.31 -5.32 0.57
C SER A 129 7.12 -5.88 1.98
N GLY A 130 6.36 -6.96 2.10
CA GLY A 130 6.22 -7.71 3.36
C GLY A 130 7.52 -8.37 3.83
N TYR A 131 8.52 -8.47 2.96
CA TYR A 131 9.84 -8.98 3.30
C TYR A 131 10.81 -7.89 3.78
N SER A 132 10.37 -6.63 3.80
CA SER A 132 11.18 -5.54 4.34
C SER A 132 11.42 -5.72 5.84
N LYS A 133 12.59 -5.29 6.31
CA LYS A 133 12.92 -5.31 7.75
C LYS A 133 11.94 -4.50 8.59
N PHE A 134 11.30 -3.50 7.98
CA PHE A 134 10.34 -2.61 8.64
C PHE A 134 8.88 -2.91 8.28
N ALA A 135 8.59 -4.10 7.73
CA ALA A 135 7.24 -4.45 7.26
C ALA A 135 6.16 -4.18 8.31
N ASP A 136 6.35 -4.66 9.52
CA ASP A 136 5.37 -4.54 10.61
C ASP A 136 5.49 -3.24 11.40
N THR A 137 6.28 -2.29 10.91
CA THR A 137 6.46 -1.00 11.59
C THR A 137 5.20 -0.16 11.43
N GLN A 138 4.69 0.31 12.57
CA GLN A 138 3.53 1.20 12.62
C GLN A 138 3.87 2.55 11.96
N ILE A 139 3.00 3.04 11.10
CA ILE A 139 3.07 4.42 10.60
C ILE A 139 2.93 5.36 11.80
N ASP A 140 3.78 6.37 11.87
CA ASP A 140 3.79 7.33 12.98
C ASP A 140 2.38 7.92 13.19
N GLN A 141 1.95 8.00 14.45
CA GLN A 141 0.63 8.50 14.83
C GLN A 141 0.39 9.93 14.36
N LYS A 142 1.43 10.76 14.29
CA LYS A 142 1.33 12.12 13.76
C LYS A 142 0.95 12.11 12.27
N VAL A 143 1.53 11.18 11.51
CA VAL A 143 1.23 11.00 10.08
C VAL A 143 -0.21 10.53 9.90
N LEU A 144 -0.63 9.53 10.67
CA LEU A 144 -2.03 9.06 10.66
C LEU A 144 -3.00 10.17 11.02
N GLY A 145 -2.59 11.11 11.86
CA GLY A 145 -3.36 12.28 12.29
C GLY A 145 -3.32 13.46 11.31
N GLY A 146 -2.62 13.35 10.19
CA GLY A 146 -2.62 14.36 9.15
C GLY A 146 -1.31 15.14 8.95
N ALA A 147 -0.25 14.83 9.70
CA ALA A 147 1.05 15.45 9.45
C ALA A 147 1.58 15.05 8.07
N LYS A 148 2.23 15.99 7.41
CA LYS A 148 2.84 15.77 6.10
C LYS A 148 4.15 14.99 6.23
N ILE A 149 4.45 14.20 5.21
CA ILE A 149 5.74 13.51 5.09
C ILE A 149 6.40 13.84 3.76
N ASN A 150 7.73 13.75 3.76
CA ASN A 150 8.53 13.69 2.55
C ASN A 150 9.05 12.26 2.42
N VAL A 151 9.01 11.67 1.23
CA VAL A 151 9.41 10.28 1.02
C VAL A 151 10.41 10.17 -0.14
N LYS A 152 11.37 9.29 0.02
CA LYS A 152 12.36 8.91 -1.02
C LYS A 152 12.14 7.46 -1.42
N GLY A 153 12.14 7.19 -2.70
CA GLY A 153 11.98 5.85 -3.23
C GLY A 153 11.86 5.83 -4.75
N ILE A 154 11.39 4.72 -5.28
CA ILE A 154 11.25 4.53 -6.72
C ILE A 154 9.82 4.83 -7.15
N LEU A 155 9.66 5.78 -8.07
CA LEU A 155 8.37 6.10 -8.66
C LEU A 155 8.05 5.12 -9.79
N THR A 156 6.90 4.48 -9.71
CA THR A 156 6.33 3.69 -10.78
C THR A 156 4.88 4.11 -11.00
N THR A 157 4.25 3.54 -12.02
CA THR A 157 2.83 3.79 -12.30
C THR A 157 2.12 2.48 -12.52
N TYR A 158 0.84 2.44 -12.17
CA TYR A 158 -0.03 1.30 -12.42
C TYR A 158 -1.44 1.82 -12.74
N LYS A 159 -1.93 1.52 -13.96
CA LYS A 159 -3.26 1.94 -14.43
C LYS A 159 -3.53 3.44 -14.19
N GLY A 160 -2.54 4.28 -14.48
CA GLY A 160 -2.66 5.73 -14.37
C GLY A 160 -2.50 6.31 -12.96
N SER A 161 -2.25 5.48 -11.95
CA SER A 161 -1.96 5.93 -10.58
C SER A 161 -0.46 5.87 -10.28
N ALA A 162 0.02 6.78 -9.44
CA ALA A 162 1.39 6.71 -8.93
C ALA A 162 1.51 5.57 -7.93
N GLN A 163 2.48 4.69 -8.15
CA GLN A 163 2.94 3.70 -7.17
C GLN A 163 4.38 4.01 -6.80
N PHE A 164 4.63 4.19 -5.52
CA PHE A 164 5.91 4.61 -5.01
C PHE A 164 6.47 3.51 -4.09
N THR A 165 7.57 2.91 -4.50
CA THR A 165 8.19 1.84 -3.71
C THR A 165 9.07 2.43 -2.64
N LEU A 166 8.69 2.22 -1.38
CA LEU A 166 9.50 2.58 -0.22
C LEU A 166 10.52 1.48 0.06
N ILE A 167 11.80 1.85 0.06
CA ILE A 167 12.90 0.90 0.22
C ILE A 167 13.36 0.84 1.67
N ASP A 168 13.35 1.98 2.36
CA ASP A 168 13.87 2.13 3.71
C ASP A 168 13.10 3.22 4.45
N LEU A 169 12.94 3.07 5.78
CA LEU A 169 12.30 4.10 6.61
C LEU A 169 13.11 5.39 6.72
N ASP A 170 14.42 5.34 6.48
CA ASP A 170 15.24 6.56 6.37
C ASP A 170 14.78 7.45 5.21
N GLY A 171 14.03 6.89 4.26
CA GLY A 171 13.38 7.63 3.18
C GLY A 171 12.12 8.39 3.60
N VAL A 172 11.65 8.24 4.84
CA VAL A 172 10.44 8.90 5.34
C VAL A 172 10.82 9.96 6.35
N GLU A 173 10.45 11.20 6.08
CA GLU A 173 10.67 12.34 6.98
C GLU A 173 9.34 12.99 7.30
N ILE A 174 9.05 13.18 8.59
CA ILE A 174 7.87 13.93 9.03
C ILE A 174 8.19 15.41 8.97
N VAL A 175 7.36 16.16 8.25
CA VAL A 175 7.50 17.62 8.14
C VAL A 175 7.07 18.27 9.44
N LYS A 176 7.95 19.10 9.98
CA LYS A 176 7.68 19.86 11.20
C LYS A 176 6.93 21.16 10.91
#